data_01f43d73687cec4d91142983b220ebb1
#
_entry.id   01f43d73687cec4d91142983b220ebb1
#
_cell.length_a   1.000
_cell.length_b   1.000
_cell.length_c   1.000
_cell.angle_alpha   90.00
_cell.angle_beta   90.00
_cell.angle_gamma   90.00
#
_symmetry.space_group_name_H-M   'P 1'
#
loop_
_entity.id
_entity.type
_entity.pdbx_description
1 polymer ?
#
loop_
_entity_poly.entity_id
_entity_poly.type
_entity_poly.pdbx_seq_one_letter_code
_entity_poly.pdbx_strand_id
1 'polypeptide(L)'
;NLSQPSFPPELAYIVRSLYPKGDAPCTHAQLCAAVYREIMDNLSAMPAHMPEYRARCVTLHRPIKWQQEGVCHSGYALDVDDDGGLIVDTPQGQIAISAGEVSVRPAQN
;
A
#
# COMPACT_ATOMS: atom_id res chain seq x y z
N ASN A 1 7.68 1.62 -13.14
CA ASN A 1 8.54 2.27 -14.16
C ASN A 1 9.58 3.15 -13.52
N LEU A 2 10.82 3.10 -14.03
CA LEU A 2 11.92 3.87 -13.47
C LEU A 2 11.88 5.32 -13.98
N SER A 3 11.89 5.54 -15.28
CA SER A 3 11.98 6.88 -15.89
C SER A 3 11.14 7.07 -17.15
N GLN A 4 9.99 6.44 -17.25
CA GLN A 4 9.08 6.64 -18.38
C GLN A 4 8.36 8.00 -18.25
N PRO A 5 8.47 8.92 -19.23
CA PRO A 5 7.94 10.28 -19.08
C PRO A 5 6.43 10.38 -19.26
N SER A 6 5.80 9.46 -19.99
CA SER A 6 4.36 9.47 -20.25
C SER A 6 3.79 8.06 -20.33
N PHE A 7 2.50 7.95 -20.08
CA PHE A 7 1.71 6.73 -20.16
C PHE A 7 0.48 6.95 -21.04
N PRO A 8 -0.12 5.90 -21.61
CA PRO A 8 -1.41 5.97 -22.27
C PRO A 8 -2.45 6.70 -21.41
N PRO A 9 -3.40 7.45 -22.02
CA PRO A 9 -4.37 8.26 -21.27
C PRO A 9 -5.14 7.48 -20.20
N GLU A 10 -5.50 6.23 -20.48
CA GLU A 10 -6.21 5.32 -19.56
C GLU A 10 -5.40 4.95 -18.32
N LEU A 11 -4.08 5.06 -18.39
CA LEU A 11 -3.17 4.74 -17.28
C LEU A 11 -2.60 5.99 -16.58
N ALA A 12 -2.75 7.18 -17.18
CA ALA A 12 -2.09 8.41 -16.73
C ALA A 12 -2.44 8.81 -15.28
N TYR A 13 -3.61 8.39 -14.77
CA TYR A 13 -4.05 8.66 -13.40
C TYR A 13 -3.68 7.57 -12.39
N ILE A 14 -3.24 6.40 -12.88
CA ILE A 14 -3.02 5.21 -12.05
C ILE A 14 -1.53 4.88 -11.95
N VAL A 15 -0.75 5.20 -12.99
CA VAL A 15 0.66 4.83 -13.13
C VAL A 15 1.55 6.07 -13.13
N ARG A 16 2.67 5.97 -12.42
CA ARG A 16 3.74 6.97 -12.44
C ARG A 16 5.10 6.29 -12.49
N SER A 17 6.09 7.03 -12.98
CA SER A 17 7.50 6.66 -12.85
C SER A 17 8.09 7.24 -11.57
N LEU A 18 9.12 6.59 -11.05
CA LEU A 18 9.90 7.13 -9.94
C LEU A 18 10.60 8.44 -10.33
N TYR A 19 11.10 8.49 -11.55
CA TYR A 19 11.77 9.67 -12.13
C TYR A 19 11.04 10.10 -13.41
N PRO A 20 9.93 10.84 -13.32
CA PRO A 20 9.14 11.21 -14.50
C PRO A 20 9.80 12.31 -15.34
N LYS A 21 10.78 13.02 -14.76
CA LYS A 21 11.53 14.10 -15.42
C LYS A 21 13.01 13.77 -15.40
N GLY A 22 13.57 13.46 -16.56
CA GLY A 22 14.99 13.16 -16.72
C GLY A 22 15.34 11.68 -16.52
N ASP A 23 16.63 11.42 -16.54
CA ASP A 23 17.17 10.07 -16.39
C ASP A 23 17.21 9.64 -14.93
N ALA A 24 16.95 8.36 -14.69
CA ALA A 24 17.09 7.79 -13.37
C ALA A 24 18.58 7.71 -12.97
N PRO A 25 18.92 7.98 -11.70
CA PRO A 25 20.29 7.92 -11.22
C PRO A 25 20.82 6.47 -11.06
N CYS A 26 19.99 5.49 -11.37
CA CYS A 26 20.30 4.06 -11.25
C CYS A 26 19.66 3.25 -12.35
N THR A 27 20.15 2.04 -12.58
CA THR A 27 19.53 1.06 -13.47
C THR A 27 18.40 0.32 -12.75
N HIS A 28 17.53 -0.36 -13.53
CA HIS A 28 16.50 -1.25 -12.95
C HIS A 28 17.12 -2.34 -12.06
N ALA A 29 18.24 -2.92 -12.46
CA ALA A 29 18.94 -3.95 -11.68
C ALA A 29 19.44 -3.39 -10.32
N GLN A 30 19.98 -2.20 -10.32
CA GLN A 30 20.44 -1.53 -9.10
C GLN A 30 19.26 -1.22 -8.17
N LEU A 31 18.14 -0.73 -8.72
CA LEU A 31 16.93 -0.50 -7.94
C LEU A 31 16.39 -1.80 -7.34
N CYS A 32 16.27 -2.86 -8.13
CA CYS A 32 15.82 -4.18 -7.65
C CYS A 32 16.73 -4.72 -6.54
N ALA A 33 18.04 -4.61 -6.70
CA ALA A 33 19.00 -5.04 -5.68
C ALA A 33 18.88 -4.23 -4.38
N ALA A 34 18.65 -2.91 -4.47
CA ALA A 34 18.43 -2.05 -3.31
C ALA A 34 17.14 -2.44 -2.58
N VAL A 35 16.02 -2.59 -3.30
CA VAL A 35 14.73 -3.00 -2.73
C VAL A 35 14.84 -4.37 -2.06
N TYR A 36 15.49 -5.33 -2.71
CA TYR A 36 15.69 -6.66 -2.14
C TYR A 36 16.48 -6.61 -0.83
N ARG A 37 17.56 -5.83 -0.80
CA ARG A 37 18.39 -5.66 0.41
C ARG A 37 17.57 -5.06 1.55
N GLU A 38 16.83 -3.99 1.28
CA GLU A 38 15.95 -3.37 2.29
C GLU A 38 14.91 -4.36 2.82
N ILE A 39 14.30 -5.18 1.95
CA ILE A 39 13.36 -6.21 2.39
C ILE A 39 14.05 -7.21 3.32
N MET A 40 15.22 -7.73 2.95
CA MET A 40 15.94 -8.73 3.74
C MET A 40 16.41 -8.16 5.08
N ASP A 41 16.91 -6.92 5.10
CA ASP A 41 17.37 -6.26 6.32
C ASP A 41 16.22 -5.98 7.29
N ASN A 42 15.02 -5.73 6.78
CA ASN A 42 13.84 -5.39 7.59
C ASN A 42 13.01 -6.60 8.03
N LEU A 43 13.15 -7.78 7.39
CA LEU A 43 12.34 -8.96 7.71
C LEU A 43 12.47 -9.40 9.18
N SER A 44 13.65 -9.31 9.76
CA SER A 44 13.91 -9.72 11.15
C SER A 44 13.46 -8.68 12.19
N ALA A 45 13.12 -7.48 11.76
CA ALA A 45 12.79 -6.35 12.63
C ALA A 45 11.41 -5.74 12.32
N MET A 46 10.52 -6.51 11.73
CA MET A 46 9.19 -6.06 11.27
C MET A 46 8.41 -5.23 12.32
N PRO A 47 8.29 -5.66 13.59
CA PRO A 47 7.56 -4.88 14.60
C PRO A 47 8.16 -3.48 14.84
N ALA A 48 9.47 -3.33 14.74
CA ALA A 48 10.16 -2.05 14.94
C ALA A 48 9.86 -1.03 13.82
N HIS A 49 9.47 -1.49 12.63
CA HIS A 49 9.16 -0.65 11.48
C HIS A 49 7.68 -0.27 11.37
N MET A 50 6.81 -0.86 12.18
CA MET A 50 5.36 -0.61 12.11
C MET A 50 4.98 0.86 12.36
N PRO A 51 5.62 1.61 13.26
CA PRO A 51 5.31 3.04 13.41
C PRO A 51 5.57 3.85 12.13
N GLU A 52 6.66 3.59 11.43
CA GLU A 52 6.96 4.25 10.17
C GLU A 52 6.02 3.79 9.04
N TYR A 53 5.67 2.51 9.00
CA TYR A 53 4.68 1.98 8.06
C TYR A 53 3.33 2.68 8.23
N ARG A 54 2.83 2.79 9.47
CA ARG A 54 1.57 3.49 9.79
C ARG A 54 1.61 4.95 9.33
N ALA A 55 2.71 5.65 9.61
CA ALA A 55 2.88 7.05 9.22
C ALA A 55 2.83 7.27 7.70
N ARG A 56 3.22 6.27 6.91
CA ARG A 56 3.24 6.32 5.43
C ARG A 56 2.02 5.64 4.78
N CYS A 57 1.19 4.97 5.56
CA CYS A 57 0.06 4.20 5.05
C CYS A 57 -1.07 5.13 4.56
N VAL A 58 -1.19 5.27 3.25
CA VAL A 58 -2.20 6.13 2.62
C VAL A 58 -3.63 5.63 2.78
N THR A 59 -3.82 4.40 3.25
CA THR A 59 -5.14 3.81 3.49
C THR A 59 -5.75 4.26 4.81
N LEU A 60 -4.94 4.65 5.79
CA LEU A 60 -5.42 5.04 7.12
C LEU A 60 -6.19 6.36 7.11
N HIS A 61 -7.07 6.49 8.10
CA HIS A 61 -7.88 7.67 8.39
C HIS A 61 -8.79 8.10 7.24
N ARG A 62 -9.35 7.10 6.52
CA ARG A 62 -10.31 7.34 5.43
C ARG A 62 -11.33 6.21 5.28
N PRO A 63 -12.48 6.49 4.64
CA PRO A 63 -13.43 5.45 4.25
C PRO A 63 -12.78 4.49 3.24
N ILE A 64 -13.03 3.21 3.43
CA ILE A 64 -12.57 2.14 2.53
C ILE A 64 -13.71 1.21 2.16
N LYS A 65 -13.54 0.50 1.05
CA LYS A 65 -14.36 -0.64 0.65
C LYS A 65 -13.46 -1.84 0.40
N TRP A 66 -13.93 -3.01 0.75
CA TRP A 66 -13.21 -4.26 0.47
C TRP A 66 -14.19 -5.36 0.06
N GLN A 67 -13.67 -6.39 -0.60
CA GLN A 67 -14.41 -7.59 -0.92
C GLN A 67 -13.84 -8.75 -0.11
N GLN A 68 -14.74 -9.51 0.50
CA GLN A 68 -14.42 -10.74 1.18
C GLN A 68 -15.47 -11.77 0.79
N GLU A 69 -15.04 -12.94 0.32
CA GLU A 69 -15.92 -14.02 -0.14
C GLU A 69 -16.98 -13.56 -1.16
N GLY A 70 -16.61 -12.61 -2.02
CA GLY A 70 -17.53 -12.04 -3.04
C GLY A 70 -18.52 -11.00 -2.51
N VAL A 71 -18.52 -10.71 -1.20
CA VAL A 71 -19.35 -9.68 -0.58
C VAL A 71 -18.56 -8.38 -0.45
N CYS A 72 -19.19 -7.27 -0.84
CA CYS A 72 -18.62 -5.93 -0.69
C CYS A 72 -18.94 -5.37 0.70
N HIS A 73 -17.90 -4.98 1.43
CA HIS A 73 -17.99 -4.36 2.74
C HIS A 73 -17.49 -2.92 2.68
N SER A 74 -17.85 -2.13 3.69
CA SER A 74 -17.36 -0.76 3.85
C SER A 74 -17.09 -0.45 5.32
N GLY A 75 -16.13 0.44 5.57
CA GLY A 75 -15.76 0.87 6.91
C GLY A 75 -14.78 2.02 6.87
N TYR A 76 -14.26 2.36 8.03
CA TYR A 76 -13.25 3.41 8.18
C TYR A 76 -11.94 2.80 8.67
N ALA A 77 -10.86 2.98 7.91
CA ALA A 77 -9.54 2.46 8.27
C ALA A 77 -8.94 3.26 9.43
N LEU A 78 -8.76 2.63 10.57
CA LEU A 78 -8.28 3.27 11.80
C LEU A 78 -6.76 3.15 11.95
N ASP A 79 -6.25 1.93 11.86
CA ASP A 79 -4.86 1.63 12.17
C ASP A 79 -4.41 0.35 11.45
N VAL A 80 -3.14 0.03 11.60
CA VAL A 80 -2.57 -1.28 11.24
C VAL A 80 -1.95 -1.87 12.50
N ASP A 81 -2.29 -3.10 12.84
CA ASP A 81 -1.71 -3.78 14.00
C ASP A 81 -0.25 -4.21 13.76
N ASP A 82 0.40 -4.77 14.75
CA ASP A 82 1.81 -5.13 14.66
C ASP A 82 2.07 -6.38 13.80
N ASP A 83 1.01 -7.13 13.47
CA ASP A 83 1.04 -8.26 12.52
C ASP A 83 0.71 -7.85 11.08
N GLY A 84 0.43 -6.56 10.84
CA GLY A 84 0.10 -5.99 9.54
C GLY A 84 -1.40 -6.06 9.19
N GLY A 85 -2.27 -6.45 10.11
CA GLY A 85 -3.71 -6.45 9.94
C GLY A 85 -4.27 -5.02 9.92
N LEU A 86 -5.12 -4.70 8.93
CA LEU A 86 -5.81 -3.41 8.87
C LEU A 86 -6.98 -3.39 9.84
N ILE A 87 -6.93 -2.50 10.83
CA ILE A 87 -8.02 -2.29 11.79
C ILE A 87 -9.06 -1.35 11.16
N VAL A 88 -10.27 -1.85 11.03
CA VAL A 88 -11.38 -1.13 10.40
C VAL A 88 -12.55 -1.00 11.35
N ASP A 89 -13.04 0.21 11.49
CA ASP A 89 -14.29 0.50 12.19
C ASP A 89 -15.48 0.28 11.24
N THR A 90 -16.43 -0.52 11.70
CA THR A 90 -17.64 -0.85 10.96
C THR A 90 -18.88 -0.63 11.84
N PRO A 91 -20.10 -0.56 11.28
CA PRO A 91 -21.33 -0.47 12.07
C PRO A 91 -21.52 -1.61 13.06
N GLN A 92 -20.85 -2.74 12.86
CA GLN A 92 -20.90 -3.92 13.73
C GLN A 92 -19.75 -3.97 14.76
N GLY A 93 -18.84 -2.99 14.73
CA GLY A 93 -17.68 -2.90 15.59
C GLY A 93 -16.36 -2.93 14.81
N GLN A 94 -15.26 -2.96 15.55
CA GLN A 94 -13.94 -3.01 14.96
C GLN A 94 -13.56 -4.43 14.55
N ILE A 95 -12.99 -4.57 13.38
CA ILE A 95 -12.47 -5.82 12.84
C ILE A 95 -11.03 -5.62 12.35
N ALA A 96 -10.25 -6.70 12.34
CA ALA A 96 -8.93 -6.74 11.71
C ALA A 96 -9.04 -7.46 10.35
N ILE A 97 -8.56 -6.84 9.30
CA ILE A 97 -8.50 -7.41 7.95
C ILE A 97 -7.06 -7.85 7.69
N SER A 98 -6.82 -9.16 7.57
CA SER A 98 -5.51 -9.72 7.27
C SER A 98 -5.16 -9.60 5.79
N ALA A 99 -3.89 -9.38 5.47
CA ALA A 99 -3.39 -9.38 4.10
C ALA A 99 -3.55 -10.76 3.45
N GLY A 100 -3.99 -10.80 2.20
CA GLY A 100 -4.15 -12.01 1.39
C GLY A 100 -5.60 -12.42 1.09
N GLU A 101 -6.56 -12.00 1.89
CA GLU A 101 -7.97 -12.33 1.68
C GLU A 101 -8.80 -11.18 1.08
N VAL A 102 -8.25 -9.97 1.02
CA VAL A 102 -9.06 -8.77 0.79
C VAL A 102 -8.37 -7.77 -0.14
N SER A 103 -9.09 -7.31 -1.15
CA SER A 103 -8.67 -6.18 -2.00
C SER A 103 -9.29 -4.88 -1.47
N VAL A 104 -8.48 -4.10 -0.77
CA VAL A 104 -8.90 -2.79 -0.24
C VAL A 104 -8.86 -1.73 -1.34
N ARG A 105 -9.91 -0.93 -1.43
CA ARG A 105 -9.98 0.25 -2.30
C ARG A 105 -10.43 1.47 -1.50
N PRO A 106 -9.86 2.66 -1.73
CA PRO A 106 -10.45 3.88 -1.20
C PRO A 106 -11.90 4.00 -1.67
N ALA A 107 -12.78 4.42 -0.79
CA ALA A 107 -14.14 4.74 -1.21
C ALA A 107 -14.05 5.96 -2.14
N GLN A 108 -14.43 5.79 -3.40
CA GLN A 108 -14.60 6.94 -4.30
C GLN A 108 -15.83 7.70 -3.86
N ASN A 109 -15.66 9.01 -3.68
CA ASN A 109 -16.78 9.93 -3.45
C ASN A 109 -17.63 10.05 -4.72
#